data_017c11806cd34a9c57323caa68ea3fd0
#
_entry.id   017c11806cd34a9c57323caa68ea3fd0
#
_cell.length_a   1.000
_cell.length_b   1.000
_cell.length_c   1.000
_cell.angle_alpha   90.00
_cell.angle_beta   90.00
_cell.angle_gamma   90.00
#
_symmetry.space_group_name_H-M   'P 1'
#
loop_
_entity.id
_entity.type
_entity.pdbx_description
1 polymer ?
#
loop_
_entity_poly.entity_id
_entity_poly.type
_entity_poly.pdbx_seq_one_letter_code
_entity_poly.pdbx_strand_id
1 'polypeptide(L)'
;MLVGYSRAAEEYIDRILSNPQWGYVVCGILDEHIPGGTTYKGVKVLGTLGNLEYILPENKLDEIAITLSLKDYDYLEGVVDICEKSGVHTKFIPDYSSLIPSRPYTEDLMGLPVINIRYVPLTNTGNMVIKRAMDIVGSIFGIIITSPIMLISAILVKLSSPGPVIFKQERVGPVSYTHLRAHETDSYLV
;
A
#
# COMPACT_ATOMS: atom_id res chain seq x y z
N MET A 1 -21.88 -14.14 -4.32
CA MET A 1 -21.10 -15.32 -4.76
C MET A 1 -19.66 -14.92 -4.97
N LEU A 2 -18.69 -15.82 -4.76
CA LEU A 2 -17.27 -15.54 -5.00
C LEU A 2 -16.80 -16.27 -6.28
N VAL A 3 -15.92 -15.62 -7.03
CA VAL A 3 -15.30 -16.16 -8.25
C VAL A 3 -13.78 -16.14 -8.08
N GLY A 4 -13.19 -17.31 -7.92
CA GLY A 4 -11.81 -17.59 -7.57
C GLY A 4 -11.62 -17.88 -6.08
N TYR A 5 -10.98 -19.02 -5.77
CA TYR A 5 -10.58 -19.38 -4.43
C TYR A 5 -9.13 -18.94 -4.20
N SER A 6 -8.95 -17.87 -3.47
CA SER A 6 -7.65 -17.31 -3.14
C SER A 6 -7.60 -16.89 -1.67
N ARG A 7 -6.46 -16.42 -1.21
CA ARG A 7 -6.35 -15.86 0.13
C ARG A 7 -7.29 -14.65 0.32
N ALA A 8 -7.50 -13.86 -0.73
CA ALA A 8 -8.47 -12.75 -0.69
C ALA A 8 -9.90 -13.26 -0.48
N ALA A 9 -10.27 -14.42 -1.07
CA ALA A 9 -11.56 -15.06 -0.83
C ALA A 9 -11.72 -15.47 0.62
N GLU A 10 -10.72 -16.11 1.21
CA GLU A 10 -10.72 -16.52 2.62
C GLU A 10 -10.86 -15.32 3.55
N GLU A 11 -10.06 -14.28 3.34
CA GLU A 11 -10.11 -13.04 4.14
C GLU A 11 -11.48 -12.35 3.99
N TYR A 12 -12.08 -12.38 2.81
CA TYR A 12 -13.39 -11.79 2.58
C TYR A 12 -14.51 -12.59 3.31
N ILE A 13 -14.48 -13.92 3.24
CA ILE A 13 -15.40 -14.78 3.98
C ILE A 13 -15.27 -14.53 5.48
N ASP A 14 -14.03 -14.45 5.99
CA ASP A 14 -13.77 -14.21 7.39
C ASP A 14 -14.34 -12.87 7.88
N ARG A 15 -14.23 -11.84 7.07
CA ARG A 15 -14.80 -10.52 7.39
C ARG A 15 -16.31 -10.55 7.41
N ILE A 16 -16.95 -11.23 6.46
CA ILE A 16 -18.41 -11.39 6.43
C ILE A 16 -18.89 -12.16 7.66
N LEU A 17 -18.27 -13.29 7.97
CA LEU A 17 -18.64 -14.11 9.12
C LEU A 17 -18.43 -13.40 10.46
N SER A 18 -17.41 -12.53 10.54
CA SER A 18 -17.14 -11.74 11.73
C SER A 18 -18.07 -10.52 11.89
N ASN A 19 -18.82 -10.15 10.85
CA ASN A 19 -19.68 -8.98 10.82
C ASN A 19 -21.10 -9.32 10.29
N PRO A 20 -21.87 -10.14 11.01
CA PRO A 20 -23.20 -10.58 10.56
C PRO A 20 -24.18 -9.39 10.35
N GLN A 21 -23.94 -8.27 11.01
CA GLN A 21 -24.73 -7.04 10.86
C GLN A 21 -24.70 -6.44 9.43
N TRP A 22 -23.77 -6.87 8.58
CA TRP A 22 -23.71 -6.42 7.19
C TRP A 22 -24.78 -7.10 6.31
N GLY A 23 -25.41 -8.19 6.78
CA GLY A 23 -26.44 -8.89 6.08
C GLY A 23 -25.98 -9.68 4.85
N TYR A 24 -24.68 -9.85 4.64
CA TYR A 24 -24.14 -10.65 3.53
C TYR A 24 -24.17 -12.14 3.85
N VAL A 25 -24.60 -12.93 2.85
CA VAL A 25 -24.52 -14.39 2.86
C VAL A 25 -23.72 -14.85 1.66
N VAL A 26 -22.65 -15.60 1.89
CA VAL A 26 -21.85 -16.18 0.82
C VAL A 26 -22.49 -17.48 0.36
N CYS A 27 -23.08 -17.49 -0.83
CA CYS A 27 -23.78 -18.66 -1.40
C CYS A 27 -22.82 -19.77 -1.81
N GLY A 28 -21.60 -19.43 -2.27
CA GLY A 28 -20.61 -20.39 -2.71
C GLY A 28 -19.44 -19.73 -3.44
N ILE A 29 -18.50 -20.59 -3.85
CA ILE A 29 -17.28 -20.19 -4.56
C ILE A 29 -17.23 -20.97 -5.87
N LEU A 30 -16.75 -20.33 -6.93
CA LEU A 30 -16.37 -20.97 -8.20
C LEU A 30 -14.86 -20.87 -8.36
N ASP A 31 -14.21 -21.98 -8.71
CA ASP A 31 -12.75 -22.02 -8.89
C ASP A 31 -12.35 -23.06 -9.93
N GLU A 32 -11.32 -22.77 -10.74
CA GLU A 32 -10.88 -23.67 -11.80
C GLU A 32 -10.06 -24.85 -11.29
N HIS A 33 -9.31 -24.64 -10.21
CA HIS A 33 -8.32 -25.60 -9.73
C HIS A 33 -8.78 -26.38 -8.49
N ILE A 34 -9.75 -25.85 -7.76
CA ILE A 34 -10.24 -26.47 -6.52
C ILE A 34 -11.42 -27.38 -6.82
N PRO A 35 -11.37 -28.67 -6.41
CA PRO A 35 -12.47 -29.62 -6.65
C PRO A 35 -13.79 -29.15 -6.03
N GLY A 36 -14.87 -29.30 -6.78
CA GLY A 36 -16.21 -29.05 -6.28
C GLY A 36 -16.51 -29.88 -5.01
N GLY A 37 -17.19 -29.26 -4.06
CA GLY A 37 -17.47 -29.84 -2.75
C GLY A 37 -16.47 -29.52 -1.65
N THR A 38 -15.29 -28.98 -1.97
CA THR A 38 -14.36 -28.39 -0.98
C THR A 38 -15.07 -27.28 -0.22
N THR A 39 -14.83 -27.19 1.09
CA THR A 39 -15.51 -26.20 1.95
C THR A 39 -14.50 -25.37 2.74
N TYR A 40 -14.76 -24.06 2.82
CA TYR A 40 -14.08 -23.17 3.74
C TYR A 40 -15.08 -22.50 4.68
N LYS A 41 -14.97 -22.76 5.97
CA LYS A 41 -15.87 -22.23 7.02
C LYS A 41 -17.37 -22.34 6.69
N GLY A 42 -17.76 -23.47 6.04
CA GLY A 42 -19.15 -23.76 5.65
C GLY A 42 -19.54 -23.24 4.26
N VAL A 43 -18.70 -22.45 3.60
CA VAL A 43 -18.91 -22.04 2.21
C VAL A 43 -18.32 -23.08 1.27
N LYS A 44 -19.12 -23.58 0.32
CA LYS A 44 -18.72 -24.66 -0.60
C LYS A 44 -18.19 -24.12 -1.91
N VAL A 45 -17.20 -24.80 -2.49
CA VAL A 45 -16.85 -24.67 -3.90
C VAL A 45 -17.91 -25.42 -4.72
N LEU A 46 -18.62 -24.69 -5.58
CA LEU A 46 -19.77 -25.20 -6.33
C LEU A 46 -19.35 -25.81 -7.66
N GLY A 47 -18.23 -25.38 -8.23
CA GLY A 47 -17.73 -25.85 -9.52
C GLY A 47 -16.66 -24.94 -10.09
N THR A 48 -16.47 -25.06 -11.41
CA THR A 48 -15.48 -24.29 -12.17
C THR A 48 -15.99 -22.91 -12.58
N LEU A 49 -15.11 -22.05 -13.07
CA LEU A 49 -15.44 -20.70 -13.56
C LEU A 49 -16.45 -20.76 -14.72
N GLY A 50 -16.37 -21.79 -15.58
CA GLY A 50 -17.35 -22.02 -16.67
C GLY A 50 -18.79 -22.23 -16.20
N ASN A 51 -19.01 -22.63 -14.95
CA ASN A 51 -20.35 -22.75 -14.39
C ASN A 51 -21.02 -21.40 -14.11
N LEU A 52 -20.26 -20.30 -14.12
CA LEU A 52 -20.77 -18.96 -13.83
C LEU A 52 -21.93 -18.57 -14.77
N GLU A 53 -21.78 -18.88 -16.05
CA GLU A 53 -22.79 -18.57 -17.09
C GLU A 53 -24.13 -19.29 -16.85
N TYR A 54 -24.09 -20.48 -16.28
CA TYR A 54 -25.29 -21.25 -15.95
C TYR A 54 -25.91 -20.89 -14.61
N ILE A 55 -25.06 -20.54 -13.63
CA ILE A 55 -25.51 -20.23 -12.28
C ILE A 55 -26.18 -18.86 -12.19
N LEU A 56 -25.70 -17.88 -12.98
CA LEU A 56 -26.21 -16.51 -12.94
C LEU A 56 -27.70 -16.37 -13.26
N PRO A 57 -28.24 -17.01 -14.30
CA PRO A 57 -29.69 -16.93 -14.59
C PRO A 57 -30.57 -17.67 -13.57
N GLU A 58 -30.07 -18.76 -12.98
CA GLU A 58 -30.84 -19.62 -12.09
C GLU A 58 -30.90 -19.09 -10.65
N ASN A 59 -29.88 -18.35 -10.23
CA ASN A 59 -29.78 -17.83 -8.87
C ASN A 59 -29.97 -16.32 -8.86
N LYS A 60 -30.86 -15.84 -7.99
CA LYS A 60 -31.01 -14.41 -7.73
C LYS A 60 -29.83 -13.92 -6.86
N LEU A 61 -28.70 -13.68 -7.51
CA LEU A 61 -27.51 -13.15 -6.85
C LEU A 61 -27.57 -11.65 -6.81
N ASP A 62 -27.41 -11.05 -5.65
CA ASP A 62 -27.33 -9.61 -5.50
C ASP A 62 -25.94 -9.09 -5.87
N GLU A 63 -24.92 -9.89 -5.61
CA GLU A 63 -23.53 -9.48 -5.76
C GLU A 63 -22.58 -10.62 -6.12
N ILE A 64 -21.61 -10.32 -6.98
CA ILE A 64 -20.49 -11.18 -7.32
C ILE A 64 -19.21 -10.47 -6.87
N ALA A 65 -18.33 -11.18 -6.15
CA ALA A 65 -17.00 -10.70 -5.84
C ALA A 65 -15.96 -11.58 -6.56
N ILE A 66 -15.19 -10.96 -7.43
CA ILE A 66 -14.10 -11.61 -8.15
C ILE A 66 -12.87 -11.59 -7.23
N THR A 67 -12.41 -12.77 -6.84
CA THR A 67 -11.32 -12.99 -5.90
C THR A 67 -10.27 -13.93 -6.50
N LEU A 68 -10.06 -13.85 -7.82
CA LEU A 68 -9.09 -14.66 -8.54
C LEU A 68 -7.67 -14.47 -7.97
N SER A 69 -6.90 -15.55 -7.92
CA SER A 69 -5.48 -15.47 -7.63
C SER A 69 -4.76 -14.76 -8.78
N LEU A 70 -3.60 -14.16 -8.51
CA LEU A 70 -2.83 -13.47 -9.57
C LEU A 70 -2.41 -14.40 -10.71
N LYS A 71 -2.34 -15.71 -10.46
CA LYS A 71 -2.02 -16.71 -11.48
C LYS A 71 -3.16 -16.96 -12.45
N ASP A 72 -4.38 -16.66 -12.01
CA ASP A 72 -5.62 -16.95 -12.74
C ASP A 72 -6.19 -15.70 -13.42
N TYR A 73 -5.40 -14.63 -13.51
CA TYR A 73 -5.83 -13.38 -14.15
C TYR A 73 -6.11 -13.53 -15.65
N ASP A 74 -5.61 -14.58 -16.29
CA ASP A 74 -5.96 -14.92 -17.67
C ASP A 74 -7.46 -15.20 -17.85
N TYR A 75 -8.15 -15.64 -16.79
CA TYR A 75 -9.60 -15.86 -16.79
C TYR A 75 -10.40 -14.57 -16.49
N LEU A 76 -9.73 -13.50 -16.04
CA LEU A 76 -10.40 -12.30 -15.54
C LEU A 76 -11.29 -11.64 -16.59
N GLU A 77 -10.80 -11.49 -17.81
CA GLU A 77 -11.52 -10.87 -18.92
C GLU A 77 -12.84 -11.61 -19.20
N GLY A 78 -12.77 -12.94 -19.32
CA GLY A 78 -13.95 -13.78 -19.55
C GLY A 78 -14.97 -13.72 -18.40
N VAL A 79 -14.49 -13.73 -17.18
CA VAL A 79 -15.35 -13.60 -15.98
C VAL A 79 -16.05 -12.26 -15.93
N VAL A 80 -15.33 -11.17 -16.19
CA VAL A 80 -15.88 -9.81 -16.22
C VAL A 80 -16.96 -9.69 -17.31
N ASP A 81 -16.68 -10.20 -18.52
CA ASP A 81 -17.63 -10.15 -19.65
C ASP A 81 -18.95 -10.88 -19.31
N ILE A 82 -18.88 -12.04 -18.66
CA ILE A 82 -20.08 -12.77 -18.21
C ILE A 82 -20.83 -11.98 -17.12
N CYS A 83 -20.11 -11.41 -16.17
CA CYS A 83 -20.69 -10.61 -15.10
C CYS A 83 -21.41 -9.35 -15.62
N GLU A 84 -20.76 -8.62 -16.54
CA GLU A 84 -21.35 -7.42 -17.16
C GLU A 84 -22.64 -7.74 -17.91
N LYS A 85 -22.65 -8.84 -18.68
CA LYS A 85 -23.85 -9.29 -19.40
C LYS A 85 -24.99 -9.69 -18.47
N SER A 86 -24.69 -10.16 -17.27
CA SER A 86 -25.69 -10.56 -16.29
C SER A 86 -26.41 -9.41 -15.59
N GLY A 87 -25.78 -8.22 -15.56
CA GLY A 87 -26.27 -7.05 -14.83
C GLY A 87 -26.19 -7.17 -13.30
N VAL A 88 -25.57 -8.22 -12.75
CA VAL A 88 -25.37 -8.40 -11.32
C VAL A 88 -24.26 -7.46 -10.83
N HIS A 89 -24.44 -6.85 -9.67
CA HIS A 89 -23.41 -5.99 -9.09
C HIS A 89 -22.10 -6.77 -8.87
N THR A 90 -21.07 -6.35 -9.56
CA THR A 90 -19.77 -7.05 -9.54
C THR A 90 -18.69 -6.17 -8.93
N LYS A 91 -17.92 -6.75 -8.01
CA LYS A 91 -16.77 -6.09 -7.42
C LYS A 91 -15.52 -6.97 -7.59
N PHE A 92 -14.37 -6.32 -7.74
CA PHE A 92 -13.09 -6.98 -7.85
C PHE A 92 -12.28 -6.80 -6.56
N ILE A 93 -11.83 -7.91 -5.98
CA ILE A 93 -11.00 -7.95 -4.76
C ILE A 93 -9.69 -8.63 -5.13
N PRO A 94 -8.65 -7.85 -5.45
CA PRO A 94 -7.39 -8.42 -5.92
C PRO A 94 -6.64 -9.14 -4.80
N ASP A 95 -6.09 -10.32 -5.12
CA ASP A 95 -5.28 -11.12 -4.19
C ASP A 95 -3.81 -10.69 -4.20
N TYR A 96 -3.53 -9.52 -3.64
CA TYR A 96 -2.16 -9.04 -3.47
C TYR A 96 -1.62 -9.19 -2.04
N SER A 97 -2.46 -9.63 -1.10
CA SER A 97 -2.07 -9.75 0.31
C SER A 97 -0.94 -10.76 0.54
N SER A 98 -0.81 -11.77 -0.34
CA SER A 98 0.29 -12.74 -0.31
C SER A 98 1.63 -12.16 -0.76
N LEU A 99 1.63 -11.09 -1.58
CA LEU A 99 2.82 -10.47 -2.15
C LEU A 99 3.25 -9.20 -1.42
N ILE A 100 2.30 -8.51 -0.79
CA ILE A 100 2.52 -7.23 -0.15
C ILE A 100 2.42 -7.39 1.37
N PRO A 101 3.55 -7.48 2.10
CA PRO A 101 3.55 -7.72 3.55
C PRO A 101 3.09 -6.50 4.36
N SER A 102 2.98 -5.33 3.75
CA SER A 102 2.51 -4.10 4.39
C SER A 102 1.02 -3.87 4.11
N ARG A 103 0.40 -2.92 4.80
CA ARG A 103 -0.98 -2.51 4.52
C ARG A 103 -1.00 -1.60 3.29
N PRO A 104 -1.37 -2.12 2.11
CA PRO A 104 -1.49 -1.30 0.92
C PRO A 104 -2.68 -0.35 1.07
N TYR A 105 -2.61 0.79 0.42
CA TYR A 105 -3.74 1.70 0.27
C TYR A 105 -3.94 2.07 -1.18
N THR A 106 -5.18 2.30 -1.55
CA THR A 106 -5.55 2.71 -2.90
C THR A 106 -5.62 4.22 -2.99
N GLU A 107 -5.10 4.75 -4.08
CA GLU A 107 -5.14 6.15 -4.45
C GLU A 107 -5.72 6.27 -5.86
N ASP A 108 -6.49 7.30 -6.11
CA ASP A 108 -6.99 7.60 -7.45
C ASP A 108 -6.16 8.72 -8.06
N LEU A 109 -5.49 8.41 -9.16
CA LEU A 109 -4.72 9.35 -9.96
C LEU A 109 -5.51 9.72 -11.21
N MET A 110 -6.45 10.65 -11.08
CA MET A 110 -7.28 11.14 -12.19
C MET A 110 -8.04 10.03 -12.93
N GLY A 111 -8.63 9.09 -12.18
CA GLY A 111 -9.37 7.95 -12.74
C GLY A 111 -8.52 6.68 -12.92
N LEU A 112 -7.21 6.72 -12.63
CA LEU A 112 -6.35 5.55 -12.59
C LEU A 112 -6.21 5.06 -11.15
N PRO A 113 -6.76 3.88 -10.79
CA PRO A 113 -6.58 3.31 -9.45
C PRO A 113 -5.15 2.84 -9.26
N VAL A 114 -4.44 3.42 -8.30
CA VAL A 114 -3.06 3.07 -7.95
C VAL A 114 -3.05 2.38 -6.59
N ILE A 115 -2.40 1.22 -6.52
CA ILE A 115 -2.20 0.49 -5.26
C ILE A 115 -0.79 0.79 -4.75
N ASN A 116 -0.71 1.55 -3.68
CA ASN A 116 0.54 1.85 -3.02
C ASN A 116 0.94 0.69 -2.12
N ILE A 117 2.10 0.10 -2.39
CA ILE A 117 2.61 -1.10 -1.70
C ILE A 117 3.03 -0.78 -0.26
N ARG A 118 3.49 0.45 -0.01
CA ARG A 118 4.03 0.85 1.27
C ARG A 118 3.36 2.12 1.79
N TYR A 119 2.76 2.02 2.96
CA TYR A 119 2.29 3.19 3.68
C TYR A 119 3.48 3.92 4.34
N VAL A 120 3.73 5.16 3.94
CA VAL A 120 4.72 6.04 4.57
C VAL A 120 3.97 7.04 5.47
N PRO A 121 4.05 6.89 6.80
CA PRO A 121 3.27 7.74 7.72
C PRO A 121 3.54 9.25 7.60
N LEU A 122 4.70 9.61 7.03
CA LEU A 122 5.13 11.00 6.85
C LEU A 122 4.47 11.69 5.65
N THR A 123 3.75 10.99 4.77
CA THR A 123 2.97 11.61 3.69
C THR A 123 1.70 12.29 4.21
N ASN A 124 1.24 11.92 5.42
CA ASN A 124 0.12 12.57 6.06
C ASN A 124 0.55 13.93 6.63
N THR A 125 -0.08 15.01 6.13
CA THR A 125 0.21 16.39 6.54
C THR A 125 0.13 16.59 8.06
N GLY A 126 -0.83 15.94 8.73
CA GLY A 126 -0.94 15.97 10.19
C GLY A 126 0.29 15.43 10.91
N ASN A 127 0.80 14.29 10.44
CA ASN A 127 2.00 13.67 11.02
C ASN A 127 3.26 14.53 10.76
N MET A 128 3.34 15.20 9.61
CA MET A 128 4.43 16.13 9.30
C MET A 128 4.43 17.32 10.26
N VAL A 129 3.27 17.91 10.53
CA VAL A 129 3.14 19.03 11.46
C VAL A 129 3.52 18.62 12.88
N ILE A 130 3.01 17.47 13.35
CA ILE A 130 3.34 16.95 14.69
C ILE A 130 4.85 16.67 14.78
N LYS A 131 5.43 16.02 13.78
CA LYS A 131 6.86 15.79 13.74
C LYS A 131 7.65 17.09 13.81
N ARG A 132 7.27 18.10 13.02
CA ARG A 132 7.94 19.40 13.01
C ARG A 132 7.87 20.09 14.36
N ALA A 133 6.71 20.05 15.01
CA ALA A 133 6.55 20.58 16.36
C ALA A 133 7.46 19.87 17.38
N MET A 134 7.50 18.52 17.33
CA MET A 134 8.40 17.74 18.18
C MET A 134 9.87 18.05 17.93
N ASP A 135 10.28 18.20 16.68
CA ASP A 135 11.65 18.53 16.30
C ASP A 135 12.06 19.92 16.86
N ILE A 136 11.16 20.91 16.78
CA ILE A 136 11.39 22.27 17.31
C ILE A 136 11.49 22.24 18.85
N VAL A 137 10.54 21.61 19.52
CA VAL A 137 10.54 21.51 20.97
C VAL A 137 11.78 20.77 21.46
N GLY A 138 12.09 19.62 20.85
CA GLY A 138 13.26 18.81 21.19
C GLY A 138 14.58 19.54 20.97
N SER A 139 14.69 20.33 19.87
CA SER A 139 15.90 21.13 19.60
C SER A 139 16.09 22.27 20.61
N ILE A 140 15.00 22.95 21.02
CA ILE A 140 15.06 24.00 22.04
C ILE A 140 15.53 23.39 23.36
N PHE A 141 14.93 22.29 23.81
CA PHE A 141 15.38 21.62 25.04
C PHE A 141 16.84 21.15 24.93
N GLY A 142 17.22 20.59 23.80
CA GLY A 142 18.60 20.16 23.54
C GLY A 142 19.59 21.34 23.68
N ILE A 143 19.27 22.49 23.08
CA ILE A 143 20.11 23.70 23.16
C ILE A 143 20.19 24.22 24.60
N ILE A 144 19.09 24.28 25.34
CA ILE A 144 19.08 24.73 26.73
C ILE A 144 19.97 23.86 27.60
N ILE A 145 19.86 22.53 27.47
CA ILE A 145 20.63 21.57 28.29
C ILE A 145 22.13 21.61 27.92
N THR A 146 22.45 21.74 26.64
CA THR A 146 23.85 21.71 26.18
C THR A 146 24.52 23.10 26.23
N SER A 147 23.76 24.17 26.33
CA SER A 147 24.29 25.56 26.33
C SER A 147 25.39 25.82 27.39
N PRO A 148 25.29 25.35 28.65
CA PRO A 148 26.36 25.60 29.61
C PRO A 148 27.66 24.89 29.23
N ILE A 149 27.56 23.66 28.69
CA ILE A 149 28.72 22.91 28.22
C ILE A 149 29.37 23.59 27.02
N MET A 150 28.55 24.04 26.07
CA MET A 150 29.03 24.78 24.91
C MET A 150 29.69 26.11 25.28
N LEU A 151 29.15 26.83 26.27
CA LEU A 151 29.70 28.08 26.76
C LEU A 151 31.09 27.85 27.39
N ILE A 152 31.21 26.85 28.27
CA ILE A 152 32.50 26.51 28.89
C ILE A 152 33.51 26.09 27.83
N SER A 153 33.12 25.26 26.87
CA SER A 153 34.00 24.85 25.76
C SER A 153 34.46 26.03 24.92
N ALA A 154 33.54 26.98 24.61
CA ALA A 154 33.84 28.14 23.84
C ALA A 154 34.85 29.04 24.55
N ILE A 155 34.74 29.22 25.87
CA ILE A 155 35.70 29.99 26.69
C ILE A 155 37.06 29.29 26.69
N LEU A 156 37.13 27.99 26.90
CA LEU A 156 38.37 27.21 26.91
C LEU A 156 39.09 27.29 25.56
N VAL A 157 38.37 27.14 24.44
CA VAL A 157 38.93 27.27 23.09
C VAL A 157 39.50 28.68 22.88
N LYS A 158 38.76 29.72 23.32
CA LYS A 158 39.22 31.12 23.13
C LYS A 158 40.43 31.46 23.97
N LEU A 159 40.56 30.87 25.14
CA LEU A 159 41.74 31.02 26.00
C LEU A 159 42.94 30.23 25.50
N SER A 160 42.72 29.11 24.84
CA SER A 160 43.76 28.19 24.34
C SER A 160 44.29 28.55 22.95
N SER A 161 43.48 29.23 22.11
CA SER A 161 43.83 29.49 20.71
C SER A 161 43.31 30.86 20.23
N PRO A 162 44.09 31.64 19.44
CA PRO A 162 43.65 32.91 18.87
C PRO A 162 42.66 32.77 17.70
N GLY A 163 42.16 31.54 17.40
CA GLY A 163 41.25 31.27 16.30
C GLY A 163 39.76 31.54 16.61
N PRO A 164 38.87 31.39 15.61
CA PRO A 164 37.43 31.44 15.79
C PRO A 164 36.93 30.24 16.60
N VAL A 165 35.98 30.46 17.50
CA VAL A 165 35.37 29.42 18.33
C VAL A 165 34.56 28.39 17.53
N ILE A 166 33.97 28.84 16.41
CA ILE A 166 33.15 27.98 15.53
C ILE A 166 33.91 27.81 14.20
N PHE A 167 34.22 26.54 13.89
CA PHE A 167 34.80 26.18 12.60
C PHE A 167 33.72 26.13 11.53
N LYS A 168 33.88 26.88 10.45
CA LYS A 168 32.97 26.91 9.32
C LYS A 168 33.68 26.36 8.09
N GLN A 169 33.14 25.26 7.54
CA GLN A 169 33.62 24.64 6.29
C GLN A 169 32.46 24.57 5.29
N GLU A 170 32.70 25.05 4.08
CA GLU A 170 31.76 24.80 2.99
C GLU A 170 31.88 23.38 2.50
N ARG A 171 30.75 22.68 2.47
CA ARG A 171 30.65 21.33 1.87
C ARG A 171 29.69 21.39 0.70
N VAL A 172 30.09 20.75 -0.39
CA VAL A 172 29.24 20.60 -1.56
C VAL A 172 28.14 19.58 -1.22
N GLY A 173 26.88 19.99 -1.30
CA GLY A 173 25.74 19.14 -1.03
C GLY A 173 25.43 18.19 -2.20
N PRO A 174 24.58 17.16 -2.00
CA PRO A 174 24.25 16.17 -3.05
C PRO A 174 23.63 16.82 -4.30
N VAL A 175 23.00 17.96 -4.19
CA VAL A 175 22.42 18.70 -5.33
C VAL A 175 23.49 19.29 -6.27
N SER A 176 24.67 19.64 -5.73
CA SER A 176 25.79 20.17 -6.54
C SER A 176 26.44 19.08 -7.41
N TYR A 177 26.41 17.81 -6.96
CA TYR A 177 26.95 16.70 -7.77
C TYR A 177 26.10 16.41 -9.01
N THR A 178 24.79 16.58 -8.94
CA THR A 178 23.92 16.39 -10.10
C THR A 178 24.13 17.48 -11.17
N HIS A 179 24.42 18.71 -10.77
CA HIS A 179 24.73 19.79 -11.71
C HIS A 179 26.12 19.67 -12.34
N LEU A 180 27.14 19.23 -11.57
CA LEU A 180 28.48 18.98 -12.11
C LEU A 180 28.49 17.80 -13.11
N ARG A 181 27.71 16.75 -12.86
CA ARG A 181 27.60 15.61 -13.79
C ARG A 181 26.94 15.99 -15.12
N ALA A 182 25.97 16.91 -15.10
CA ALA A 182 25.36 17.42 -16.33
C ALA A 182 26.33 18.29 -17.15
N HIS A 183 27.24 18.99 -16.50
CA HIS A 183 28.23 19.85 -17.21
C HIS A 183 29.41 19.03 -17.77
N GLU A 184 29.82 17.94 -17.11
CA GLU A 184 30.91 17.09 -17.62
C GLU A 184 30.49 16.22 -18.82
N THR A 185 29.20 15.89 -18.95
CA THR A 185 28.71 15.12 -20.12
C THR A 185 28.66 15.95 -21.38
N ASP A 186 28.51 17.26 -21.29
CA ASP A 186 28.48 18.13 -22.47
C ASP A 186 29.89 18.44 -23.04
N SER A 187 30.97 18.25 -22.27
CA SER A 187 32.33 18.52 -22.71
C SER A 187 33.00 17.33 -23.43
N TYR A 188 32.40 16.16 -23.47
CA TYR A 188 32.92 14.99 -24.20
C TYR A 188 32.18 14.68 -25.51
N LEU A 189 31.28 15.55 -25.98
CA LEU A 189 30.52 15.40 -27.23
C LEU A 189 30.90 16.44 -28.29
N VAL A 190 32.18 16.86 -28.32
CA VAL A 190 32.74 17.61 -29.44
C VAL A 190 33.90 16.83 -30.03
#